data_6dfe865b221925091a8120496d17a60b
#
_entry.id   6dfe865b221925091a8120496d17a60b
#
_cell.length_a   1.000
_cell.length_b   1.000
_cell.length_c   1.000
_cell.angle_alpha   90.00
_cell.angle_beta   90.00
_cell.angle_gamma   90.00
#
_symmetry.space_group_name_H-M   'P 1'
#
loop_
_entity.id
_entity.type
_entity.pdbx_description
1 polymer ?
#
loop_
_entity_poly.entity_id
_entity_poly.type
_entity_poly.pdbx_seq_one_letter_code
_entity_poly.pdbx_strand_id
1 'polypeptide(L)'
;NGTRKFICVQWAKKTPEKSEAKKAGYETIFDITKARIDKAGEQIAKGDIGFRTFEIVEDQKQKIYQKSLEDVSQEDLLVMMEKPDISSNEEILYNLFVAEALPLSTKHQELIKDKLYLASNVAFILGDITSDELIEALKDKKECEYITVYSPNISNDKFTLEIESNISKLGIKSDKLRFRG
;
A
#
# COMPACT_ATOMS: atom_id res chain seq x y z
N ASN A 1 1.21 31.88 -1.69
CA ASN A 1 0.57 30.65 -2.17
C ASN A 1 1.09 29.47 -1.35
N GLY A 2 0.29 28.99 -0.39
CA GLY A 2 0.66 27.85 0.44
C GLY A 2 0.21 26.54 -0.22
N THR A 3 1.04 25.52 -0.14
CA THR A 3 0.67 24.14 -0.46
C THR A 3 -0.30 23.62 0.58
N ARG A 4 -1.55 23.44 0.21
CA ARG A 4 -2.58 22.88 1.09
C ARG A 4 -2.78 21.41 0.72
N LYS A 5 -2.82 20.57 1.74
CA LYS A 5 -3.22 19.15 1.61
C LYS A 5 -4.67 19.02 2.06
N PHE A 6 -5.43 18.16 1.42
CA PHE A 6 -6.79 17.83 1.82
C PHE A 6 -6.98 16.31 1.82
N ILE A 7 -7.88 15.85 2.66
CA ILE A 7 -8.36 14.47 2.69
C ILE A 7 -9.89 14.57 2.65
N CYS A 8 -10.50 13.92 1.66
CA CYS A 8 -11.94 13.80 1.56
C CYS A 8 -12.34 12.34 1.77
N VAL A 9 -13.29 12.11 2.66
CA VAL A 9 -13.90 10.78 2.86
C VAL A 9 -15.32 10.86 2.32
N GLN A 10 -15.64 9.98 1.37
CA GLN A 10 -16.95 9.93 0.74
C GLN A 10 -17.45 8.50 0.73
N TRP A 11 -18.69 8.32 1.18
CA TRP A 11 -19.37 7.04 1.06
C TRP A 11 -19.76 6.77 -0.40
N ALA A 12 -19.50 5.57 -0.91
CA ALA A 12 -19.83 5.16 -2.27
C ALA A 12 -21.34 4.82 -2.41
N LYS A 13 -22.23 5.70 -1.92
CA LYS A 13 -23.66 5.52 -2.05
C LYS A 13 -24.09 5.66 -3.51
N LYS A 14 -24.86 4.71 -4.02
CA LYS A 14 -25.39 4.72 -5.39
C LYS A 14 -26.26 5.95 -5.63
N THR A 15 -26.13 6.53 -6.81
CA THR A 15 -27.02 7.59 -7.28
C THR A 15 -28.40 7.03 -7.58
N PRO A 16 -29.50 7.77 -7.30
CA PRO A 16 -30.83 7.31 -7.64
C PRO A 16 -31.01 7.09 -9.17
N GLU A 17 -31.67 5.99 -9.55
CA GLU A 17 -31.80 5.57 -10.96
C GLU A 17 -32.33 6.63 -11.90
N LYS A 18 -33.26 7.48 -11.42
CA LYS A 18 -33.87 8.55 -12.20
C LYS A 18 -33.21 9.91 -12.06
N SER A 19 -32.07 9.99 -11.36
CA SER A 19 -31.36 11.25 -11.12
C SER A 19 -30.63 11.74 -12.37
N GLU A 20 -30.44 13.05 -12.49
CA GLU A 20 -29.57 13.62 -13.55
C GLU A 20 -28.14 13.16 -13.42
N ALA A 21 -27.66 12.91 -12.20
CA ALA A 21 -26.33 12.36 -11.97
C ALA A 21 -26.17 10.96 -12.60
N LYS A 22 -27.16 10.08 -12.43
CA LYS A 22 -27.16 8.74 -13.06
C LYS A 22 -27.18 8.83 -14.58
N LYS A 23 -28.02 9.71 -15.13
CA LYS A 23 -28.11 9.98 -16.58
C LYS A 23 -26.78 10.53 -17.14
N ALA A 24 -26.03 11.28 -16.33
CA ALA A 24 -24.70 11.80 -16.67
C ALA A 24 -23.56 10.78 -16.50
N GLY A 25 -23.87 9.53 -16.14
CA GLY A 25 -22.89 8.46 -16.02
C GLY A 25 -22.24 8.32 -14.64
N TYR A 26 -22.71 9.03 -13.62
CA TYR A 26 -22.20 8.89 -12.25
C TYR A 26 -22.96 7.79 -11.50
N GLU A 27 -22.29 6.68 -11.22
CA GLU A 27 -22.90 5.54 -10.53
C GLU A 27 -23.04 5.78 -9.03
N THR A 28 -22.11 6.53 -8.44
CA THR A 28 -22.06 6.80 -7.00
C THR A 28 -21.83 8.28 -6.71
N ILE A 29 -22.12 8.68 -5.46
CA ILE A 29 -21.80 10.04 -4.98
C ILE A 29 -20.26 10.26 -5.00
N PHE A 30 -19.48 9.19 -4.82
CA PHE A 30 -18.02 9.27 -4.93
C PHE A 30 -17.58 9.72 -6.33
N ASP A 31 -18.20 9.18 -7.42
CA ASP A 31 -17.86 9.56 -8.78
C ASP A 31 -18.12 11.05 -9.04
N ILE A 32 -19.23 11.58 -8.48
CA ILE A 32 -19.53 13.02 -8.55
C ILE A 32 -18.47 13.83 -7.83
N THR A 33 -18.04 13.39 -6.64
CA THR A 33 -17.04 14.07 -5.84
C THR A 33 -15.70 14.11 -6.57
N LYS A 34 -15.27 12.97 -7.11
CA LYS A 34 -14.05 12.86 -7.91
C LYS A 34 -14.07 13.80 -9.11
N ALA A 35 -15.15 13.76 -9.91
CA ALA A 35 -15.30 14.61 -11.08
C ALA A 35 -15.31 16.12 -10.74
N ARG A 36 -15.85 16.50 -9.58
CA ARG A 36 -15.82 17.90 -9.11
C ARG A 36 -14.42 18.35 -8.73
N ILE A 37 -13.63 17.49 -8.09
CA ILE A 37 -12.23 17.80 -7.75
C ILE A 37 -11.41 17.95 -9.03
N ASP A 38 -11.53 17.03 -9.98
CA ASP A 38 -10.85 17.10 -11.28
C ASP A 38 -11.16 18.41 -12.00
N LYS A 39 -12.45 18.72 -12.18
CA LYS A 39 -12.87 19.96 -12.85
C LYS A 39 -12.43 21.23 -12.14
N ALA A 40 -12.51 21.26 -10.81
CA ALA A 40 -12.05 22.40 -10.03
C ALA A 40 -10.54 22.63 -10.23
N GLY A 41 -9.80 21.54 -10.34
CA GLY A 41 -8.40 21.57 -10.62
C GLY A 41 -8.05 22.16 -11.99
N GLU A 42 -8.67 21.68 -13.01
CA GLU A 42 -8.49 22.19 -14.37
C GLU A 42 -8.80 23.69 -14.48
N GLN A 43 -9.84 24.14 -13.79
CA GLN A 43 -10.31 25.53 -13.87
C GLN A 43 -9.51 26.51 -13.01
N ILE A 44 -9.08 26.10 -11.81
CA ILE A 44 -8.55 27.01 -10.80
C ILE A 44 -7.04 26.92 -10.67
N ALA A 45 -6.48 25.74 -10.77
CA ALA A 45 -5.11 25.50 -10.31
C ALA A 45 -4.07 25.46 -11.41
N LYS A 46 -4.27 25.85 -12.62
CA LYS A 46 -3.27 25.96 -13.71
C LYS A 46 -1.94 25.19 -13.48
N GLY A 47 -1.95 24.12 -12.71
CA GLY A 47 -0.80 23.36 -12.27
C GLY A 47 -1.20 22.02 -11.67
N ASP A 48 -0.22 21.29 -11.15
CA ASP A 48 -0.43 19.97 -10.55
C ASP A 48 -1.28 20.08 -9.27
N ILE A 49 -2.51 19.62 -9.38
CA ILE A 49 -3.42 19.40 -8.27
C ILE A 49 -3.68 17.90 -8.11
N GLY A 50 -2.70 17.09 -8.45
CA GLY A 50 -2.79 15.67 -8.35
C GLY A 50 -3.41 15.25 -7.02
N PHE A 51 -4.41 14.38 -7.08
CA PHE A 51 -4.95 13.69 -5.92
C PHE A 51 -5.00 12.19 -6.21
N ARG A 52 -5.04 11.40 -5.16
CA ARG A 52 -5.18 9.94 -5.24
C ARG A 52 -6.49 9.54 -4.62
N THR A 53 -7.09 8.52 -5.18
CA THR A 53 -8.31 7.91 -4.64
C THR A 53 -7.96 6.52 -4.12
N PHE A 54 -8.47 6.20 -2.94
CA PHE A 54 -8.30 4.90 -2.30
C PHE A 54 -9.68 4.37 -1.92
N GLU A 55 -9.89 3.09 -2.07
CA GLU A 55 -11.04 2.39 -1.56
C GLU A 55 -10.63 1.63 -0.31
N ILE A 56 -11.44 1.73 0.75
CA ILE A 56 -11.27 0.92 1.95
C ILE A 56 -12.10 -0.34 1.75
N VAL A 57 -11.43 -1.44 1.55
CA VAL A 57 -12.07 -2.76 1.45
C VAL A 57 -12.01 -3.47 2.79
N GLU A 58 -12.95 -4.36 3.00
CA GLU A 58 -13.06 -5.10 4.24
C GLU A 58 -12.04 -6.23 4.26
N ASP A 59 -11.23 -6.30 5.32
CA ASP A 59 -10.28 -7.38 5.53
C ASP A 59 -11.01 -8.61 6.10
N GLN A 60 -11.21 -9.63 5.26
CA GLN A 60 -11.89 -10.85 5.65
C GLN A 60 -11.09 -11.64 6.71
N LYS A 61 -9.76 -11.63 6.63
CA LYS A 61 -8.91 -12.30 7.62
C LYS A 61 -9.04 -11.65 8.99
N GLN A 62 -9.07 -10.31 9.02
CA GLN A 62 -9.27 -9.58 10.26
C GLN A 62 -10.63 -9.89 10.91
N LYS A 63 -11.68 -10.08 10.12
CA LYS A 63 -12.97 -10.55 10.64
C LYS A 63 -12.89 -11.93 11.27
N ILE A 64 -12.13 -12.83 10.65
CA ILE A 64 -11.94 -14.20 11.18
C ILE A 64 -11.18 -14.14 12.50
N TYR A 65 -10.13 -13.30 12.61
CA TYR A 65 -9.39 -13.12 13.86
C TYR A 65 -10.25 -12.59 15.02
N GLN A 66 -11.36 -11.91 14.72
CA GLN A 66 -12.29 -11.40 15.74
C GLN A 66 -13.33 -12.46 16.19
N LYS A 67 -13.42 -13.61 15.51
CA LYS A 67 -14.31 -14.71 15.91
C LYS A 67 -13.77 -15.45 17.13
N SER A 68 -14.67 -15.99 17.95
CA SER A 68 -14.28 -17.00 18.94
C SER A 68 -13.85 -18.29 18.25
N LEU A 69 -13.03 -19.11 18.91
CA LEU A 69 -12.57 -20.39 18.33
C LEU A 69 -13.73 -21.32 17.96
N GLU A 70 -14.85 -21.24 18.68
CA GLU A 70 -16.06 -22.04 18.44
C GLU A 70 -16.85 -21.59 17.20
N ASP A 71 -16.67 -20.34 16.79
CA ASP A 71 -17.36 -19.71 15.64
C ASP A 71 -16.55 -19.80 14.34
N VAL A 72 -15.32 -20.31 14.39
CA VAL A 72 -14.47 -20.46 13.20
C VAL A 72 -14.94 -21.66 12.38
N SER A 73 -15.35 -21.37 11.14
CA SER A 73 -15.80 -22.41 10.19
C SER A 73 -14.64 -22.99 9.37
N GLN A 74 -14.90 -24.09 8.68
CA GLN A 74 -13.94 -24.66 7.73
C GLN A 74 -13.68 -23.70 6.56
N GLU A 75 -14.67 -22.92 6.14
CA GLU A 75 -14.53 -21.89 5.10
C GLU A 75 -13.61 -20.76 5.56
N ASP A 76 -13.71 -20.35 6.84
CA ASP A 76 -12.80 -19.35 7.41
C ASP A 76 -11.34 -19.83 7.37
N LEU A 77 -11.09 -21.11 7.64
CA LEU A 77 -9.74 -21.67 7.57
C LEU A 77 -9.20 -21.64 6.13
N LEU A 78 -10.04 -21.91 5.14
CA LEU A 78 -9.64 -21.78 3.73
C LEU A 78 -9.27 -20.34 3.39
N VAL A 79 -10.10 -19.37 3.78
CA VAL A 79 -9.81 -17.94 3.58
C VAL A 79 -8.49 -17.52 4.24
N MET A 80 -8.20 -18.05 5.43
CA MET A 80 -6.93 -17.78 6.13
C MET A 80 -5.71 -18.32 5.39
N MET A 81 -5.88 -19.42 4.62
CA MET A 81 -4.80 -20.02 3.82
C MET A 81 -4.63 -19.35 2.46
N GLU A 82 -5.62 -18.59 1.98
CA GLU A 82 -5.53 -17.88 0.73
C GLU A 82 -4.54 -16.71 0.83
N LYS A 83 -3.87 -16.39 -0.29
CA LYS A 83 -3.09 -15.16 -0.39
C LYS A 83 -4.05 -13.97 -0.30
N PRO A 84 -3.58 -12.82 0.24
CA PRO A 84 -4.38 -11.60 0.20
C PRO A 84 -4.83 -11.29 -1.23
N ASP A 85 -6.08 -10.89 -1.41
CA ASP A 85 -6.64 -10.45 -2.70
C ASP A 85 -6.16 -9.03 -3.06
N ILE A 86 -4.85 -8.88 -3.12
CA ILE A 86 -4.15 -7.66 -3.52
C ILE A 86 -3.41 -7.99 -4.81
N SER A 87 -3.81 -7.35 -5.90
CA SER A 87 -3.41 -7.75 -7.25
C SER A 87 -2.21 -6.97 -7.79
N SER A 88 -1.91 -5.79 -7.27
CA SER A 88 -0.84 -4.95 -7.77
C SER A 88 0.19 -4.57 -6.71
N ASN A 89 1.45 -4.41 -7.16
CA ASN A 89 2.52 -3.92 -6.28
C ASN A 89 2.22 -2.53 -5.71
N GLU A 90 1.48 -1.69 -6.44
CA GLU A 90 1.08 -0.37 -5.96
C GLU A 90 0.11 -0.48 -4.77
N GLU A 91 -0.89 -1.37 -4.85
CA GLU A 91 -1.82 -1.63 -3.75
C GLU A 91 -1.10 -2.18 -2.52
N ILE A 92 -0.19 -3.16 -2.72
CA ILE A 92 0.64 -3.69 -1.63
C ILE A 92 1.44 -2.56 -0.98
N LEU A 93 2.10 -1.73 -1.77
CA LEU A 93 2.95 -0.66 -1.29
C LEU A 93 2.16 0.36 -0.44
N TYR A 94 0.94 0.76 -0.87
CA TYR A 94 0.12 1.67 -0.08
C TYR A 94 -0.41 1.04 1.22
N ASN A 95 -0.74 -0.24 1.21
CA ASN A 95 -1.07 -0.96 2.45
C ASN A 95 0.12 -0.99 3.41
N LEU A 96 1.32 -1.22 2.90
CA LEU A 96 2.54 -1.18 3.70
C LEU A 96 2.85 0.24 4.21
N PHE A 97 2.53 1.30 3.44
CA PHE A 97 2.65 2.67 3.95
C PHE A 97 1.77 2.89 5.19
N VAL A 98 0.54 2.40 5.17
CA VAL A 98 -0.35 2.47 6.34
C VAL A 98 0.25 1.68 7.52
N ALA A 99 0.74 0.47 7.27
CA ALA A 99 1.34 -0.38 8.30
C ALA A 99 2.61 0.23 8.94
N GLU A 100 3.35 1.03 8.18
CA GLU A 100 4.56 1.74 8.63
C GLU A 100 4.28 3.20 9.04
N ALA A 101 3.00 3.57 9.16
CA ALA A 101 2.55 4.93 9.52
C ALA A 101 3.07 6.03 8.57
N LEU A 102 3.34 5.70 7.32
CA LEU A 102 3.70 6.68 6.30
C LEU A 102 2.44 7.29 5.68
N PRO A 103 2.44 8.61 5.43
CA PRO A 103 1.35 9.23 4.68
C PRO A 103 1.19 8.61 3.29
N LEU A 104 -0.04 8.36 2.84
CA LEU A 104 -0.31 7.82 1.49
C LEU A 104 0.15 8.76 0.36
N SER A 105 0.45 10.03 0.68
CA SER A 105 1.06 10.99 -0.25
C SER A 105 2.58 10.90 -0.33
N THR A 106 3.22 9.99 0.43
CA THR A 106 4.66 9.82 0.43
C THR A 106 5.15 9.44 -0.97
N LYS A 107 6.14 10.17 -1.46
CA LYS A 107 6.81 9.83 -2.72
C LYS A 107 7.67 8.60 -2.50
N HIS A 108 7.68 7.72 -3.48
CA HIS A 108 8.54 6.54 -3.48
C HIS A 108 9.37 6.48 -4.75
N GLN A 109 10.48 5.79 -4.66
CA GLN A 109 11.37 5.47 -5.77
C GLN A 109 11.43 3.96 -5.92
N GLU A 110 11.23 3.45 -7.12
CA GLU A 110 11.51 2.07 -7.46
C GLU A 110 13.01 1.90 -7.67
N LEU A 111 13.64 1.04 -6.86
CA LEU A 111 15.07 0.75 -6.92
C LEU A 111 15.37 -0.50 -7.74
N ILE A 112 14.52 -1.52 -7.61
CA ILE A 112 14.54 -2.74 -8.44
C ILE A 112 13.12 -2.93 -8.94
N LYS A 113 13.00 -3.06 -10.24
CA LYS A 113 11.71 -3.15 -10.93
C LYS A 113 10.79 -4.20 -10.29
N ASP A 114 9.60 -3.78 -9.92
CA ASP A 114 8.51 -4.58 -9.34
C ASP A 114 8.86 -5.28 -7.99
N LYS A 115 10.04 -5.02 -7.40
CA LYS A 115 10.53 -5.79 -6.26
C LYS A 115 10.99 -4.95 -5.06
N LEU A 116 11.67 -3.84 -5.29
CA LEU A 116 12.24 -3.01 -4.22
C LEU A 116 11.91 -1.54 -4.42
N TYR A 117 11.30 -0.96 -3.41
CA TYR A 117 10.91 0.44 -3.37
C TYR A 117 11.49 1.13 -2.15
N LEU A 118 11.85 2.40 -2.28
CA LEU A 118 12.27 3.25 -1.17
C LEU A 118 11.27 4.40 -1.03
N ALA A 119 10.71 4.55 0.16
CA ALA A 119 9.81 5.66 0.48
C ALA A 119 10.19 6.25 1.84
N SER A 120 10.48 7.55 1.89
CA SER A 120 11.02 8.19 3.09
C SER A 120 12.29 7.45 3.57
N ASN A 121 12.29 6.89 4.76
CA ASN A 121 13.39 6.14 5.35
C ASN A 121 13.14 4.62 5.42
N VAL A 122 12.17 4.10 4.66
CA VAL A 122 11.79 2.68 4.65
C VAL A 122 12.00 2.09 3.26
N ALA A 123 12.73 0.98 3.18
CA ALA A 123 12.81 0.15 1.99
C ALA A 123 11.76 -0.96 2.05
N PHE A 124 10.98 -1.12 0.99
CA PHE A 124 9.91 -2.11 0.87
C PHE A 124 10.28 -3.18 -0.14
N ILE A 125 10.36 -4.43 0.31
CA ILE A 125 10.65 -5.60 -0.52
C ILE A 125 9.33 -6.30 -0.82
N LEU A 126 8.91 -6.28 -2.09
CA LEU A 126 7.64 -6.83 -2.54
C LEU A 126 7.77 -8.12 -3.35
N GLY A 127 8.96 -8.58 -3.61
CA GLY A 127 9.22 -9.80 -4.38
C GLY A 127 10.62 -10.33 -4.16
N ASP A 128 10.90 -11.51 -4.68
CA ASP A 128 12.19 -12.19 -4.50
C ASP A 128 13.35 -11.37 -5.04
N ILE A 129 14.29 -11.05 -4.16
CA ILE A 129 15.58 -10.44 -4.44
C ILE A 129 16.67 -11.19 -3.67
N THR A 130 17.89 -11.04 -4.09
CA THR A 130 19.05 -11.55 -3.33
C THR A 130 19.55 -10.52 -2.32
N SER A 131 20.26 -10.97 -1.29
CA SER A 131 20.89 -10.07 -0.33
C SER A 131 21.91 -9.13 -0.99
N ASP A 132 22.62 -9.60 -2.03
CA ASP A 132 23.58 -8.77 -2.75
C ASP A 132 22.89 -7.67 -3.57
N GLU A 133 21.77 -7.99 -4.25
CA GLU A 133 20.96 -7.00 -4.95
C GLU A 133 20.42 -5.94 -3.98
N LEU A 134 19.96 -6.35 -2.80
CA LEU A 134 19.48 -5.43 -1.77
C LEU A 134 20.57 -4.48 -1.30
N ILE A 135 21.76 -5.03 -0.98
CA ILE A 135 22.90 -4.25 -0.51
C ILE A 135 23.35 -3.26 -1.59
N GLU A 136 23.48 -3.72 -2.84
CA GLU A 136 23.87 -2.86 -3.95
C GLU A 136 22.87 -1.72 -4.20
N ALA A 137 21.58 -2.01 -4.13
CA ALA A 137 20.53 -1.01 -4.32
C ALA A 137 20.46 0.04 -3.20
N LEU A 138 20.83 -0.34 -1.97
CA LEU A 138 20.72 0.53 -0.79
C LEU A 138 22.05 1.15 -0.33
N LYS A 139 23.20 0.75 -0.87
CA LYS A 139 24.53 1.21 -0.41
C LYS A 139 24.67 2.74 -0.33
N ASP A 140 24.06 3.46 -1.26
CA ASP A 140 24.12 4.92 -1.34
C ASP A 140 22.90 5.62 -0.74
N LYS A 141 21.95 4.84 -0.18
CA LYS A 141 20.69 5.34 0.40
C LYS A 141 20.79 5.49 1.92
N LYS A 142 21.60 6.47 2.34
CA LYS A 142 21.86 6.74 3.76
C LYS A 142 20.62 7.11 4.57
N GLU A 143 19.57 7.55 3.89
CA GLU A 143 18.26 7.83 4.48
C GLU A 143 17.47 6.57 4.88
N CYS A 144 17.86 5.39 4.37
CA CYS A 144 17.17 4.13 4.67
C CYS A 144 17.53 3.64 6.08
N GLU A 145 16.54 3.58 6.95
CA GLU A 145 16.69 3.12 8.34
C GLU A 145 15.93 1.82 8.63
N TYR A 146 14.90 1.54 7.85
CA TYR A 146 13.99 0.42 8.05
C TYR A 146 13.85 -0.39 6.76
N ILE A 147 13.63 -1.69 6.93
CA ILE A 147 13.31 -2.59 5.83
C ILE A 147 12.00 -3.32 6.18
N THR A 148 11.04 -3.27 5.29
CA THR A 148 9.78 -3.98 5.40
C THR A 148 9.64 -4.96 4.25
N VAL A 149 9.44 -6.23 4.58
CA VAL A 149 9.30 -7.35 3.63
C VAL A 149 7.83 -7.74 3.55
N TYR A 150 7.28 -7.81 2.35
CA TYR A 150 5.96 -8.37 2.12
C TYR A 150 6.05 -9.89 1.94
N SER A 151 5.82 -10.62 3.04
CA SER A 151 6.06 -12.06 3.12
C SER A 151 5.28 -12.90 2.10
N PRO A 152 4.01 -12.58 1.73
CA PRO A 152 3.26 -13.41 0.79
C PRO A 152 3.89 -13.55 -0.60
N ASN A 153 4.75 -12.63 -0.99
CA ASN A 153 5.42 -12.64 -2.29
C ASN A 153 6.86 -13.18 -2.24
N ILE A 154 7.34 -13.55 -1.06
CA ILE A 154 8.68 -14.12 -0.90
C ILE A 154 8.58 -15.64 -0.98
N SER A 155 9.18 -16.22 -2.01
CA SER A 155 9.20 -17.67 -2.22
C SER A 155 10.46 -18.35 -1.69
N ASN A 156 11.50 -17.56 -1.39
CA ASN A 156 12.80 -18.07 -0.96
C ASN A 156 12.97 -18.01 0.55
N ASP A 157 12.79 -19.14 1.23
CA ASP A 157 12.97 -19.25 2.69
C ASP A 157 14.40 -18.89 3.14
N LYS A 158 15.41 -19.12 2.30
CA LYS A 158 16.80 -18.75 2.62
C LYS A 158 16.97 -17.23 2.69
N PHE A 159 16.23 -16.48 1.87
CA PHE A 159 16.29 -15.03 1.90
C PHE A 159 15.97 -14.47 3.28
N THR A 160 14.92 -14.99 3.93
CA THR A 160 14.51 -14.57 5.27
C THR A 160 15.62 -14.77 6.30
N LEU A 161 16.37 -15.88 6.21
CA LEU A 161 17.48 -16.17 7.12
C LEU A 161 18.74 -15.35 6.79
N GLU A 162 18.99 -15.10 5.51
CA GLU A 162 20.17 -14.38 5.05
C GLU A 162 20.04 -12.87 5.22
N ILE A 163 18.83 -12.33 5.10
CA ILE A 163 18.59 -10.88 5.16
C ILE A 163 19.02 -10.31 6.51
N GLU A 164 18.68 -10.94 7.63
CA GLU A 164 19.04 -10.47 8.97
C GLU A 164 20.56 -10.32 9.14
N SER A 165 21.32 -11.28 8.64
CA SER A 165 22.78 -11.24 8.73
C SER A 165 23.41 -10.20 7.80
N ASN A 166 22.77 -9.92 6.66
CA ASN A 166 23.33 -9.05 5.63
C ASN A 166 22.94 -7.58 5.76
N ILE A 167 21.79 -7.25 6.36
CA ILE A 167 21.39 -5.84 6.58
C ILE A 167 22.33 -5.08 7.51
N SER A 168 23.07 -5.81 8.37
CA SER A 168 24.12 -5.21 9.21
C SER A 168 25.21 -4.54 8.38
N LYS A 169 25.47 -5.01 7.15
CA LYS A 169 26.42 -4.39 6.20
C LYS A 169 25.96 -3.00 5.74
N LEU A 170 24.64 -2.75 5.78
CA LEU A 170 24.02 -1.45 5.51
C LEU A 170 23.96 -0.55 6.76
N GLY A 171 24.44 -1.04 7.91
CA GLY A 171 24.29 -0.34 9.18
C GLY A 171 22.89 -0.40 9.79
N ILE A 172 22.00 -1.22 9.21
CA ILE A 172 20.62 -1.40 9.67
C ILE A 172 20.60 -2.55 10.69
N LYS A 173 20.02 -2.31 11.86
CA LYS A 173 19.89 -3.32 12.91
C LYS A 173 18.73 -4.26 12.63
N SER A 174 18.77 -5.48 13.18
CA SER A 174 17.70 -6.48 12.99
C SER A 174 16.35 -6.05 13.55
N ASP A 175 16.29 -5.20 14.58
CA ASP A 175 15.04 -4.62 15.11
C ASP A 175 14.35 -3.65 14.13
N LYS A 176 15.04 -3.25 13.07
CA LYS A 176 14.53 -2.40 11.98
C LYS A 176 14.02 -3.18 10.77
N LEU A 177 14.17 -4.50 10.79
CA LEU A 177 13.62 -5.40 9.78
C LEU A 177 12.22 -5.85 10.23
N ARG A 178 11.25 -5.74 9.33
CA ARG A 178 9.86 -6.08 9.60
C ARG A 178 9.31 -6.97 8.50
N PHE A 179 8.52 -7.96 8.88
CA PHE A 179 7.78 -8.82 7.97
C PHE A 179 6.29 -8.49 8.09
N ARG A 180 5.62 -8.37 6.94
CA ARG A 180 4.20 -8.02 6.83
C ARG A 180 3.52 -8.95 5.83
N GLY A 181 2.21 -9.18 6.00
CA GLY A 181 1.40 -9.99 5.10
C GLY A 181 0.18 -10.55 5.75
#